data_1b8eee3ffc0881141949ad9fa6378ba0
#
_entry.id   1b8eee3ffc0881141949ad9fa6378ba0
#
_cell.length_a   1.000
_cell.length_b   1.000
_cell.length_c   1.000
_cell.angle_alpha   90.00
_cell.angle_beta   90.00
_cell.angle_gamma   90.00
#
_symmetry.space_group_name_H-M   'P 1'
#
loop_
_entity.id
_entity.type
_entity.pdbx_description
1 polymer ?
#
loop_
_entity_poly.entity_id
_entity_poly.type
_entity_poly.pdbx_seq_one_letter_code
_entity_poly.pdbx_strand_id
1 'polypeptide(L)'
;MKAGEVLNRHIQTQIEWEKSIAARIMEQTRAQIYLDQRYLTAALGALSPAECAGIFACATDGAHLYYPSDWVIRLYRQNRRYLARAYLHSVLHCIFRHPWLRGGRDPDVWGLACDIAVENTLDTLRSPLVSRPVGWLRQQVYAQVRQNGAPAAGLIYRLLCAQDAETLQKWHREFTCDDHRFWPEDTDSPAAQMQGHRWEQLGRQTQISMEEAGQRAGESAAAEAVQLQLQAARSRRSYHDFLRRFAVWHEEPHLDPDEFDLGFYTYGLRTYGNLPLIEPLESREVKKIRDFVIVLDTSESTSGEMVKAFLRETFTVLKSRDSFFTQCRILVMQADNAVRDEVWLTDLDALSRYADHFVLVGGGGTDFRPAFARIEELRRSGTLREVQGVLYFTDGKGIFPSRRPDFDTAFVFLPQAGAEPEVPPWALRLVLQPDEFTPPPAPPPINFTEHETADLPEL
;
A
#
# COMPACT_ATOMS: atom_id res chain seq x y z
N MET A 1 -55.43 -3.15 45.11
CA MET A 1 -54.06 -3.30 45.61
C MET A 1 -53.20 -3.54 44.36
N LYS A 2 -52.52 -2.52 43.87
CA LYS A 2 -51.57 -2.62 42.78
C LYS A 2 -50.24 -3.02 43.36
N ALA A 3 -49.73 -4.21 42.97
CA ALA A 3 -48.39 -4.67 43.33
C ALA A 3 -47.39 -3.74 42.67
N GLY A 4 -46.47 -3.24 43.46
CA GLY A 4 -45.43 -2.32 43.00
C GLY A 4 -44.46 -3.01 42.05
N GLU A 5 -44.28 -2.44 40.87
CA GLU A 5 -43.13 -2.69 40.03
C GLU A 5 -41.89 -2.26 40.79
N VAL A 6 -41.15 -3.24 41.30
CA VAL A 6 -39.80 -3.04 41.79
C VAL A 6 -38.95 -2.78 40.55
N LEU A 7 -38.72 -1.53 40.23
CA LEU A 7 -37.69 -1.10 39.29
C LEU A 7 -36.35 -1.64 39.78
N ASN A 8 -35.90 -2.70 39.19
CA ASN A 8 -34.55 -3.25 39.37
C ASN A 8 -33.56 -2.19 38.88
N ARG A 9 -33.21 -1.24 39.73
CA ARG A 9 -32.13 -0.28 39.41
C ARG A 9 -30.84 -1.08 39.38
N HIS A 10 -30.35 -1.36 38.14
CA HIS A 10 -29.01 -1.90 37.94
C HIS A 10 -28.02 -0.91 38.57
N ILE A 11 -27.36 -1.34 39.66
CA ILE A 11 -26.29 -0.56 40.27
C ILE A 11 -25.07 -0.76 39.39
N GLN A 12 -24.69 0.28 38.65
CA GLN A 12 -23.54 0.27 37.78
C GLN A 12 -22.26 -0.01 38.58
N THR A 13 -21.50 -1.01 38.17
CA THR A 13 -20.20 -1.29 38.81
C THR A 13 -19.18 -0.21 38.44
N GLN A 14 -18.12 -0.11 39.24
CA GLN A 14 -17.02 0.83 38.95
C GLN A 14 -16.47 0.65 37.55
N ILE A 15 -16.27 -0.59 37.11
CA ILE A 15 -15.76 -0.94 35.78
C ILE A 15 -16.74 -0.49 34.67
N GLU A 16 -18.04 -0.74 34.85
CA GLU A 16 -19.06 -0.29 33.87
C GLU A 16 -19.13 1.23 33.78
N TRP A 17 -18.95 1.92 34.91
CA TRP A 17 -18.90 3.36 34.93
C TRP A 17 -17.68 3.89 34.20
N GLU A 18 -16.49 3.32 34.43
CA GLU A 18 -15.24 3.70 33.76
C GLU A 18 -15.35 3.48 32.25
N LYS A 19 -15.87 2.34 31.80
CA LYS A 19 -16.13 2.07 30.38
C LYS A 19 -17.06 3.09 29.75
N SER A 20 -18.15 3.42 30.43
CA SER A 20 -19.12 4.41 29.95
C SER A 20 -18.52 5.81 29.84
N ILE A 21 -17.71 6.22 30.81
CA ILE A 21 -17.01 7.51 30.77
C ILE A 21 -15.96 7.55 29.68
N ALA A 22 -15.14 6.50 29.56
CA ALA A 22 -14.13 6.40 28.50
C ALA A 22 -14.77 6.47 27.09
N ALA A 23 -15.86 5.75 26.85
CA ALA A 23 -16.58 5.81 25.58
C ALA A 23 -17.07 7.23 25.25
N ARG A 24 -17.63 7.95 26.23
CA ARG A 24 -18.05 9.35 26.07
C ARG A 24 -16.88 10.29 25.78
N ILE A 25 -15.75 10.09 26.45
CA ILE A 25 -14.52 10.86 26.20
C ILE A 25 -14.02 10.63 24.79
N MET A 26 -13.98 9.38 24.32
CA MET A 26 -13.55 9.03 22.96
C MET A 26 -14.46 9.65 21.90
N GLU A 27 -15.78 9.60 22.10
CA GLU A 27 -16.75 10.22 21.20
C GLU A 27 -16.59 11.76 21.16
N GLN A 28 -16.42 12.39 22.32
CA GLN A 28 -16.15 13.82 22.39
C GLN A 28 -14.83 14.19 21.70
N THR A 29 -13.79 13.38 21.88
CA THR A 29 -12.49 13.59 21.23
C THR A 29 -12.63 13.50 19.72
N ARG A 30 -13.34 12.48 19.21
CA ARG A 30 -13.65 12.34 17.79
C ARG A 30 -14.38 13.57 17.24
N ALA A 31 -15.39 14.06 17.95
CA ALA A 31 -16.14 15.24 17.53
C ALA A 31 -15.27 16.50 17.50
N GLN A 32 -14.33 16.65 18.44
CA GLN A 32 -13.38 17.77 18.43
C GLN A 32 -12.42 17.70 17.24
N ILE A 33 -11.87 16.51 16.92
CA ILE A 33 -11.01 16.32 15.75
C ILE A 33 -11.80 16.61 14.47
N TYR A 34 -13.05 16.17 14.38
CA TYR A 34 -13.93 16.43 13.24
C TYR A 34 -14.10 17.94 13.00
N LEU A 35 -14.29 18.73 14.04
CA LEU A 35 -14.46 20.18 13.94
C LEU A 35 -13.17 20.89 13.51
N ASP A 36 -12.03 20.41 13.99
CA ASP A 36 -10.70 20.97 13.72
C ASP A 36 -10.16 20.56 12.35
N GLN A 37 -10.35 19.28 11.93
CA GLN A 37 -9.79 18.68 10.72
C GLN A 37 -10.90 18.12 9.83
N ARG A 38 -11.72 18.99 9.27
CA ARG A 38 -12.92 18.59 8.51
C ARG A 38 -12.64 17.70 7.29
N TYR A 39 -11.46 17.80 6.70
CA TYR A 39 -11.05 16.94 5.58
C TYR A 39 -10.87 15.47 5.98
N LEU A 40 -10.75 15.16 7.29
CA LEU A 40 -10.66 13.79 7.81
C LEU A 40 -12.02 13.15 8.13
N THR A 41 -13.13 13.80 7.82
CA THR A 41 -14.49 13.36 8.16
C THR A 41 -14.75 11.90 7.79
N ALA A 42 -14.44 11.53 6.56
CA ALA A 42 -14.68 10.17 6.06
C ALA A 42 -13.83 9.13 6.81
N ALA A 43 -12.57 9.45 7.08
CA ALA A 43 -11.65 8.59 7.80
C ALA A 43 -12.03 8.41 9.26
N LEU A 44 -12.41 9.50 9.95
CA LEU A 44 -12.89 9.47 11.34
C LEU A 44 -14.18 8.64 11.48
N GLY A 45 -15.05 8.68 10.47
CA GLY A 45 -16.29 7.88 10.44
C GLY A 45 -16.05 6.41 10.12
N ALA A 46 -14.90 6.05 9.57
CA ALA A 46 -14.60 4.68 9.16
C ALA A 46 -14.13 3.77 10.30
N LEU A 47 -13.62 4.33 11.40
CA LEU A 47 -13.20 3.62 12.60
C LEU A 47 -14.28 3.69 13.66
N SER A 48 -14.71 2.53 14.16
CA SER A 48 -15.65 2.42 15.28
C SER A 48 -14.87 2.30 16.60
N PRO A 49 -15.01 3.24 17.56
CA PRO A 49 -14.36 3.12 18.84
C PRO A 49 -14.84 1.88 19.60
N ALA A 50 -13.90 1.08 20.12
CA ALA A 50 -14.17 -0.15 20.85
C ALA A 50 -13.26 -0.27 22.08
N GLU A 51 -13.85 -0.57 23.23
CA GLU A 51 -13.06 -0.80 24.46
C GLU A 51 -12.35 -2.15 24.37
N CYS A 52 -11.06 -2.15 24.69
CA CYS A 52 -10.24 -3.35 24.75
C CYS A 52 -9.26 -3.29 25.93
N ALA A 53 -9.38 -4.23 26.84
CA ALA A 53 -8.43 -4.37 27.94
C ALA A 53 -7.16 -5.10 27.48
N GLY A 54 -6.03 -4.81 28.13
CA GLY A 54 -4.77 -5.50 27.88
C GLY A 54 -3.92 -4.95 26.71
N ILE A 55 -4.31 -3.79 26.16
CA ILE A 55 -3.46 -2.97 25.30
C ILE A 55 -2.92 -1.78 26.08
N PHE A 56 -1.76 -1.25 25.70
CA PHE A 56 -1.13 -0.17 26.49
C PHE A 56 -1.59 1.24 26.05
N ALA A 57 -2.06 1.38 24.82
CA ALA A 57 -2.54 2.64 24.23
C ALA A 57 -3.65 2.36 23.21
N CYS A 58 -3.97 3.32 22.34
CA CYS A 58 -4.85 3.06 21.20
C CYS A 58 -4.24 2.00 20.27
N ALA A 59 -5.12 1.22 19.60
CA ALA A 59 -4.75 0.26 18.60
C ALA A 59 -5.81 0.21 17.49
N THR A 60 -5.48 -0.25 16.28
CA THR A 60 -6.45 -0.37 15.20
C THR A 60 -6.21 -1.58 14.32
N ASP A 61 -7.31 -2.18 13.86
CA ASP A 61 -7.36 -3.20 12.81
C ASP A 61 -7.83 -2.64 11.44
N GLY A 62 -8.06 -1.31 11.38
CA GLY A 62 -8.64 -0.63 10.22
C GLY A 62 -10.17 -0.61 10.17
N ALA A 63 -10.86 -1.28 11.07
CA ALA A 63 -12.30 -1.21 11.24
C ALA A 63 -12.69 -0.60 12.60
N HIS A 64 -11.89 -0.88 13.61
CA HIS A 64 -12.09 -0.42 14.97
C HIS A 64 -10.89 0.40 15.44
N LEU A 65 -11.17 1.34 16.33
CA LEU A 65 -10.18 2.01 17.18
C LEU A 65 -10.33 1.45 18.58
N TYR A 66 -9.43 0.57 18.96
CA TYR A 66 -9.41 -0.04 20.28
C TYR A 66 -8.74 0.88 21.30
N TYR A 67 -9.23 0.88 22.52
CA TYR A 67 -8.67 1.67 23.62
C TYR A 67 -8.91 1.03 24.99
N PRO A 68 -7.98 1.15 25.96
CA PRO A 68 -8.22 0.76 27.35
C PRO A 68 -8.90 1.92 28.11
N SER A 69 -9.95 1.61 28.86
CA SER A 69 -10.77 2.63 29.53
C SER A 69 -9.98 3.44 30.57
N ASP A 70 -9.14 2.78 31.36
CA ASP A 70 -8.30 3.39 32.37
C ASP A 70 -7.26 4.36 31.76
N TRP A 71 -6.63 3.96 30.68
CA TRP A 71 -5.68 4.78 29.94
C TRP A 71 -6.34 6.05 29.37
N VAL A 72 -7.52 5.91 28.74
CA VAL A 72 -8.27 7.06 28.22
C VAL A 72 -8.60 8.06 29.31
N ILE A 73 -9.11 7.60 30.47
CA ILE A 73 -9.47 8.47 31.57
C ILE A 73 -8.23 9.16 32.16
N ARG A 74 -7.13 8.41 32.32
CA ARG A 74 -5.87 8.94 32.83
C ARG A 74 -5.30 10.01 31.90
N LEU A 75 -5.20 9.71 30.62
CA LEU A 75 -4.66 10.62 29.61
C LEU A 75 -5.51 11.87 29.45
N TYR A 76 -6.84 11.73 29.45
CA TYR A 76 -7.77 12.86 29.35
C TYR A 76 -7.65 13.81 30.54
N ARG A 77 -7.45 13.28 31.78
CA ARG A 77 -7.22 14.07 32.98
C ARG A 77 -5.89 14.80 32.95
N GLN A 78 -4.85 14.15 32.43
CA GLN A 78 -3.53 14.74 32.32
C GLN A 78 -3.52 15.85 31.25
N ASN A 79 -3.89 15.51 30.00
CA ASN A 79 -3.97 16.48 28.91
C ASN A 79 -4.86 15.99 27.77
N ARG A 80 -5.95 16.67 27.50
CA ARG A 80 -6.89 16.32 26.41
C ARG A 80 -6.23 16.32 25.03
N ARG A 81 -5.19 17.13 24.81
CA ARG A 81 -4.46 17.19 23.54
C ARG A 81 -3.74 15.88 23.25
N TYR A 82 -3.21 15.21 24.26
CA TYR A 82 -2.53 13.93 24.06
C TYR A 82 -3.50 12.83 23.62
N LEU A 83 -4.71 12.82 24.17
CA LEU A 83 -5.72 11.88 23.74
C LEU A 83 -6.18 12.16 22.29
N ALA A 84 -6.41 13.42 21.93
CA ALA A 84 -6.75 13.79 20.56
C ALA A 84 -5.63 13.44 19.57
N ARG A 85 -4.38 13.65 19.98
CA ARG A 85 -3.21 13.28 19.20
C ARG A 85 -3.11 11.77 19.01
N ALA A 86 -3.26 10.96 20.06
CA ALA A 86 -3.24 9.51 19.99
C ALA A 86 -4.38 8.95 19.11
N TYR A 87 -5.58 9.53 19.21
CA TYR A 87 -6.70 9.19 18.33
C TYR A 87 -6.33 9.45 16.87
N LEU A 88 -5.85 10.67 16.58
CA LEU A 88 -5.49 11.05 15.21
C LEU A 88 -4.30 10.25 14.68
N HIS A 89 -3.34 9.89 15.53
CA HIS A 89 -2.21 9.03 15.20
C HIS A 89 -2.67 7.71 14.59
N SER A 90 -3.55 6.98 15.26
CA SER A 90 -4.08 5.70 14.73
C SER A 90 -4.92 5.88 13.45
N VAL A 91 -5.67 6.99 13.33
CA VAL A 91 -6.40 7.31 12.08
C VAL A 91 -5.44 7.55 10.92
N LEU A 92 -4.32 8.26 11.16
CA LEU A 92 -3.31 8.53 10.13
C LEU A 92 -2.58 7.26 9.69
N HIS A 93 -2.31 6.30 10.59
CA HIS A 93 -1.81 4.99 10.19
C HIS A 93 -2.71 4.33 9.14
N CYS A 94 -4.01 4.37 9.34
CA CYS A 94 -4.96 3.80 8.38
C CYS A 94 -5.00 4.59 7.06
N ILE A 95 -5.01 5.92 7.11
CA ILE A 95 -5.01 6.78 5.90
C ILE A 95 -3.74 6.57 5.09
N PHE A 96 -2.57 6.46 5.73
CA PHE A 96 -1.29 6.20 5.10
C PHE A 96 -1.09 4.71 4.78
N ARG A 97 -2.04 3.87 5.15
CA ARG A 97 -2.10 2.43 4.87
C ARG A 97 -0.94 1.64 5.47
N HIS A 98 -0.33 2.12 6.52
CA HIS A 98 0.81 1.49 7.19
C HIS A 98 0.57 0.02 7.57
N PRO A 99 -0.61 -0.39 8.11
CA PRO A 99 -0.91 -1.79 8.43
C PRO A 99 -0.81 -2.74 7.24
N TRP A 100 -1.07 -2.25 6.02
CA TRP A 100 -1.16 -3.07 4.81
C TRP A 100 0.05 -2.93 3.88
N LEU A 101 1.04 -2.08 4.22
CA LEU A 101 2.21 -1.81 3.38
C LEU A 101 3.50 -2.41 3.93
N ARG A 102 3.43 -3.25 4.98
CA ARG A 102 4.62 -3.85 5.60
C ARG A 102 5.42 -4.70 4.62
N GLY A 103 4.76 -5.58 3.87
CA GLY A 103 5.45 -6.56 3.04
C GLY A 103 6.37 -7.45 3.86
N GLY A 104 7.54 -7.79 3.33
CA GLY A 104 8.56 -8.61 4.02
C GLY A 104 9.44 -7.88 5.04
N ARG A 105 9.04 -6.69 5.52
CA ARG A 105 9.80 -5.92 6.51
C ARG A 105 9.59 -6.48 7.92
N ASP A 106 10.61 -6.30 8.77
CA ASP A 106 10.51 -6.60 10.19
C ASP A 106 9.36 -5.80 10.83
N PRO A 107 8.43 -6.44 11.56
CA PRO A 107 7.23 -5.80 12.07
C PRO A 107 7.51 -4.68 13.09
N ASP A 108 8.48 -4.86 13.97
CA ASP A 108 8.78 -3.92 15.04
C ASP A 108 9.46 -2.65 14.49
N VAL A 109 10.45 -2.84 13.63
CA VAL A 109 11.14 -1.73 12.96
C VAL A 109 10.22 -1.02 11.96
N TRP A 110 9.30 -1.77 11.32
CA TRP A 110 8.28 -1.17 10.47
C TRP A 110 7.30 -0.31 11.27
N GLY A 111 6.84 -0.81 12.43
CA GLY A 111 6.01 -0.05 13.36
C GLY A 111 6.65 1.27 13.74
N LEU A 112 7.91 1.23 14.20
CA LEU A 112 8.66 2.44 14.54
C LEU A 112 8.81 3.42 13.36
N ALA A 113 9.05 2.90 12.15
CA ALA A 113 9.15 3.74 10.95
C ALA A 113 7.82 4.46 10.66
N CYS A 114 6.71 3.76 10.82
CA CYS A 114 5.37 4.29 10.67
C CYS A 114 5.03 5.34 11.72
N ASP A 115 5.40 5.10 12.98
CA ASP A 115 5.22 6.05 14.09
C ASP A 115 5.97 7.34 13.83
N ILE A 116 7.25 7.27 13.42
CA ILE A 116 8.03 8.43 13.06
C ILE A 116 7.39 9.23 11.92
N ALA A 117 6.86 8.55 10.90
CA ALA A 117 6.20 9.19 9.77
C ALA A 117 4.93 9.92 10.19
N VAL A 118 4.09 9.28 11.01
CA VAL A 118 2.85 9.86 11.54
C VAL A 118 3.15 11.02 12.50
N GLU A 119 4.08 10.84 13.43
CA GLU A 119 4.45 11.85 14.40
C GLU A 119 5.07 13.08 13.73
N ASN A 120 5.92 12.90 12.68
CA ASN A 120 6.43 14.01 11.88
C ASN A 120 5.29 14.78 11.19
N THR A 121 4.28 14.07 10.71
CA THR A 121 3.09 14.68 10.13
C THR A 121 2.30 15.47 11.17
N LEU A 122 2.04 14.87 12.34
CA LEU A 122 1.31 15.50 13.45
C LEU A 122 2.04 16.73 14.00
N ASP A 123 3.37 16.68 14.11
CA ASP A 123 4.19 17.82 14.57
C ASP A 123 4.23 18.96 13.54
N THR A 124 3.92 18.67 12.26
CA THR A 124 3.77 19.68 11.20
C THR A 124 2.36 20.29 11.19
N LEU A 125 1.36 19.58 11.72
CA LEU A 125 -0.01 20.09 11.83
C LEU A 125 -0.07 21.30 12.79
N ARG A 126 -0.44 22.46 12.28
CA ARG A 126 -0.62 23.68 13.09
C ARG A 126 -1.99 23.70 13.77
N SER A 127 -2.35 22.62 14.45
CA SER A 127 -3.61 22.48 15.17
C SER A 127 -3.39 22.59 16.68
N PRO A 128 -4.09 23.50 17.36
CA PRO A 128 -4.03 23.59 18.83
C PRO A 128 -4.49 22.31 19.53
N LEU A 129 -5.30 21.50 18.87
CA LEU A 129 -5.88 20.28 19.43
C LEU A 129 -4.85 19.15 19.58
N VAL A 130 -3.85 19.09 18.71
CA VAL A 130 -2.86 18.01 18.66
C VAL A 130 -1.42 18.50 18.83
N SER A 131 -1.21 19.81 18.93
CA SER A 131 0.12 20.40 19.05
C SER A 131 0.79 20.01 20.36
N ARG A 132 2.09 19.73 20.27
CA ARG A 132 2.98 19.52 21.43
C ARG A 132 4.32 20.21 21.19
N PRO A 133 5.09 20.50 22.25
CA PRO A 133 6.49 20.90 22.07
C PRO A 133 7.29 19.78 21.39
N VAL A 134 8.06 20.12 20.37
CA VAL A 134 8.93 19.16 19.67
C VAL A 134 10.27 19.13 20.38
N GLY A 135 10.57 18.02 21.04
CA GLY A 135 11.83 17.79 21.75
C GLY A 135 13.05 17.77 20.83
N TRP A 136 14.23 17.94 21.40
CA TRP A 136 15.49 17.96 20.65
C TRP A 136 15.73 16.67 19.86
N LEU A 137 15.45 15.49 20.46
CA LEU A 137 15.61 14.20 19.79
C LEU A 137 14.73 14.10 18.54
N ARG A 138 13.47 14.50 18.63
CA ARG A 138 12.56 14.52 17.45
C ARG A 138 13.08 15.45 16.35
N GLN A 139 13.56 16.62 16.71
CA GLN A 139 14.13 17.56 15.74
C GLN A 139 15.32 16.95 15.00
N GLN A 140 16.22 16.24 15.71
CA GLN A 140 17.34 15.53 15.10
C GLN A 140 16.87 14.42 14.16
N VAL A 141 15.95 13.56 14.60
CA VAL A 141 15.42 12.46 13.79
C VAL A 141 14.75 13.02 12.53
N TYR A 142 13.92 14.04 12.66
CA TYR A 142 13.26 14.68 11.52
C TYR A 142 14.25 15.35 10.56
N ALA A 143 15.37 15.89 11.06
CA ALA A 143 16.43 16.43 10.21
C ALA A 143 17.10 15.32 9.41
N GLN A 144 17.43 14.20 10.04
CA GLN A 144 18.00 13.03 9.36
C GLN A 144 17.04 12.45 8.30
N VAL A 145 15.76 12.33 8.64
CA VAL A 145 14.72 11.85 7.70
C VAL A 145 14.66 12.77 6.47
N ARG A 146 14.63 14.08 6.66
CA ARG A 146 14.57 15.05 5.55
C ARG A 146 15.82 15.07 4.67
N GLN A 147 17.01 14.78 5.20
CA GLN A 147 18.23 14.64 4.43
C GLN A 147 18.19 13.42 3.48
N ASN A 148 17.45 12.38 3.84
CA ASN A 148 17.31 11.16 3.05
C ASN A 148 16.11 11.20 2.09
N GLY A 149 15.34 12.27 2.05
CA GLY A 149 14.20 12.47 1.14
C GLY A 149 12.88 12.77 1.82
N ALA A 150 11.78 12.36 1.21
CA ALA A 150 10.46 12.53 1.78
C ALA A 150 10.26 11.64 3.03
N PRO A 151 9.56 12.10 4.08
CA PRO A 151 9.36 11.37 5.33
C PRO A 151 8.36 10.21 5.20
N ALA A 152 8.49 9.38 4.17
CA ALA A 152 7.66 8.20 3.97
C ALA A 152 8.19 7.02 4.81
N ALA A 153 7.28 6.19 5.33
CA ALA A 153 7.62 5.07 6.21
C ALA A 153 8.65 4.10 5.61
N GLY A 154 8.62 3.85 4.29
CA GLY A 154 9.59 3.00 3.61
C GLY A 154 11.02 3.54 3.66
N LEU A 155 11.20 4.85 3.43
CA LEU A 155 12.52 5.49 3.52
C LEU A 155 13.02 5.55 4.97
N ILE A 156 12.11 5.83 5.92
CA ILE A 156 12.42 5.82 7.35
C ILE A 156 12.86 4.42 7.78
N TYR A 157 12.19 3.37 7.33
CA TYR A 157 12.58 1.98 7.62
C TYR A 157 14.05 1.70 7.22
N ARG A 158 14.46 2.12 6.03
CA ARG A 158 15.86 1.97 5.60
C ARG A 158 16.83 2.74 6.48
N LEU A 159 16.46 3.97 6.86
CA LEU A 159 17.25 4.76 7.79
C LEU A 159 17.42 4.04 9.13
N LEU A 160 16.34 3.42 9.64
CA LEU A 160 16.35 2.65 10.88
C LEU A 160 17.26 1.42 10.78
N CYS A 161 17.18 0.67 9.68
CA CYS A 161 18.04 -0.49 9.48
C CYS A 161 19.54 -0.18 9.44
N ALA A 162 19.90 1.07 9.17
CA ALA A 162 21.28 1.54 9.19
C ALA A 162 21.76 2.07 10.57
N GLN A 163 20.86 2.10 11.59
CA GLN A 163 21.20 2.55 12.95
C GLN A 163 21.65 1.38 13.83
N ASP A 164 22.32 1.69 14.92
CA ASP A 164 22.63 0.73 15.98
C ASP A 164 21.44 0.46 16.90
N ALA A 165 21.47 -0.66 17.62
CA ALA A 165 20.37 -1.11 18.49
C ALA A 165 20.07 -0.11 19.64
N GLU A 166 21.08 0.58 20.19
CA GLU A 166 20.88 1.55 21.26
C GLU A 166 20.11 2.79 20.75
N THR A 167 20.49 3.28 19.57
CA THR A 167 19.80 4.39 18.91
C THR A 167 18.35 4.03 18.61
N LEU A 168 18.08 2.82 18.12
CA LEU A 168 16.73 2.36 17.84
C LEU A 168 15.87 2.24 19.07
N GLN A 169 16.42 1.75 20.21
CA GLN A 169 15.70 1.73 21.48
C GLN A 169 15.33 3.14 21.96
N LYS A 170 16.25 4.11 21.82
CA LYS A 170 15.96 5.52 22.15
C LYS A 170 14.85 6.09 21.29
N TRP A 171 14.86 5.82 20.00
CA TRP A 171 13.83 6.29 19.08
C TRP A 171 12.50 5.59 19.34
N HIS A 172 12.51 4.30 19.61
CA HIS A 172 11.31 3.54 19.96
C HIS A 172 10.61 4.17 21.20
N ARG A 173 11.34 4.44 22.28
CA ARG A 173 10.78 5.09 23.49
C ARG A 173 10.19 6.47 23.21
N GLU A 174 10.76 7.23 22.28
CA GLU A 174 10.31 8.58 21.95
C GLU A 174 9.09 8.60 21.02
N PHE A 175 8.99 7.66 20.09
CA PHE A 175 8.03 7.72 18.99
C PHE A 175 6.86 6.76 19.11
N THR A 176 6.98 5.63 19.82
CA THR A 176 5.89 4.67 19.98
C THR A 176 4.77 5.25 20.84
N CYS A 177 3.62 5.45 20.22
CA CYS A 177 2.47 6.11 20.82
C CYS A 177 1.22 5.24 20.84
N ASP A 178 1.17 4.17 20.03
CA ASP A 178 0.04 3.26 19.89
C ASP A 178 0.50 1.80 19.84
N ASP A 179 -0.47 0.89 19.80
CA ASP A 179 -0.23 -0.56 19.84
C ASP A 179 -0.58 -1.18 18.50
N HIS A 180 0.38 -1.76 17.83
CA HIS A 180 0.25 -2.31 16.48
C HIS A 180 -0.17 -3.79 16.43
N ARG A 181 -0.50 -4.43 17.56
CA ARG A 181 -0.81 -5.87 17.65
C ARG A 181 -1.96 -6.35 16.78
N PHE A 182 -2.87 -5.46 16.38
CA PHE A 182 -3.99 -5.79 15.50
C PHE A 182 -3.71 -5.55 14.03
N TRP A 183 -2.50 -5.16 13.67
CA TRP A 183 -2.12 -5.08 12.27
C TRP A 183 -2.04 -6.48 11.67
N PRO A 184 -2.40 -6.67 10.38
CA PRO A 184 -2.39 -7.99 9.78
C PRO A 184 -0.97 -8.57 9.71
N GLU A 185 -0.82 -9.82 10.15
CA GLU A 185 0.45 -10.56 9.99
C GLU A 185 0.71 -10.86 8.52
N ASP A 186 -0.32 -11.30 7.79
CA ASP A 186 -0.29 -11.50 6.35
C ASP A 186 -1.00 -10.35 5.63
N THR A 187 -0.20 -9.46 5.04
CA THR A 187 -0.69 -8.31 4.26
C THR A 187 -1.29 -8.70 2.93
N ASP A 188 -1.05 -9.92 2.45
CA ASP A 188 -1.53 -10.43 1.16
C ASP A 188 -2.84 -11.20 1.29
N SER A 189 -3.32 -11.44 2.51
CA SER A 189 -4.62 -12.08 2.75
C SER A 189 -5.77 -11.28 2.11
N PRO A 190 -6.83 -11.93 1.59
CA PRO A 190 -7.96 -11.26 0.96
C PRO A 190 -8.63 -10.22 1.88
N ALA A 191 -8.70 -10.51 3.19
CA ALA A 191 -9.26 -9.60 4.18
C ALA A 191 -8.41 -8.34 4.34
N ALA A 192 -7.08 -8.49 4.47
CA ALA A 192 -6.16 -7.37 4.55
C ALA A 192 -6.18 -6.51 3.28
N GLN A 193 -6.23 -7.14 2.11
CA GLN A 193 -6.33 -6.44 0.84
C GLN A 193 -7.63 -5.64 0.73
N MET A 194 -8.77 -6.21 1.11
CA MET A 194 -10.05 -5.52 1.08
C MET A 194 -10.06 -4.30 2.00
N GLN A 195 -9.55 -4.43 3.23
CA GLN A 195 -9.41 -3.30 4.16
C GLN A 195 -8.45 -2.25 3.62
N GLY A 196 -7.31 -2.66 3.11
CA GLY A 196 -6.36 -1.74 2.49
C GLY A 196 -6.95 -0.98 1.30
N HIS A 197 -7.84 -1.59 0.48
CA HIS A 197 -8.57 -0.93 -0.61
C HIS A 197 -9.57 0.11 -0.10
N ARG A 198 -10.32 -0.25 0.95
CA ARG A 198 -11.22 0.69 1.61
C ARG A 198 -10.47 1.95 2.06
N TRP A 199 -9.35 1.78 2.73
CA TRP A 199 -8.56 2.91 3.23
C TRP A 199 -7.85 3.70 2.12
N GLU A 200 -7.53 3.07 1.00
CA GLU A 200 -7.07 3.80 -0.19
C GLU A 200 -8.13 4.74 -0.76
N GLN A 201 -9.37 4.29 -0.83
CA GLN A 201 -10.49 5.13 -1.26
C GLN A 201 -10.71 6.31 -0.30
N LEU A 202 -10.66 6.05 1.03
CA LEU A 202 -10.76 7.09 2.05
C LEU A 202 -9.60 8.09 1.97
N GLY A 203 -8.38 7.63 1.70
CA GLY A 203 -7.22 8.49 1.48
C GLY A 203 -7.40 9.40 0.26
N ARG A 204 -7.93 8.88 -0.86
CA ARG A 204 -8.27 9.68 -2.04
C ARG A 204 -9.34 10.74 -1.74
N GLN A 205 -10.38 10.36 -1.01
CA GLN A 205 -11.44 11.28 -0.60
C GLN A 205 -10.90 12.37 0.34
N THR A 206 -10.02 12.00 1.27
CA THR A 206 -9.32 12.94 2.15
C THR A 206 -8.51 13.95 1.34
N GLN A 207 -7.77 13.50 0.32
CA GLN A 207 -6.99 14.39 -0.53
C GLN A 207 -7.88 15.39 -1.30
N ILE A 208 -8.96 14.93 -1.91
CA ILE A 208 -9.91 15.79 -2.62
C ILE A 208 -10.47 16.86 -1.66
N SER A 209 -10.89 16.45 -0.46
CA SER A 209 -11.40 17.35 0.56
C SER A 209 -10.35 18.37 1.03
N MET A 210 -9.06 18.00 1.06
CA MET A 210 -7.96 18.91 1.38
C MET A 210 -7.73 19.93 0.28
N GLU A 211 -7.74 19.49 -0.99
CA GLU A 211 -7.57 20.37 -2.15
C GLU A 211 -8.70 21.41 -2.23
N GLU A 212 -9.94 20.98 -2.00
CA GLU A 212 -11.10 21.88 -1.91
C GLU A 212 -10.98 22.89 -0.76
N ALA A 213 -10.46 22.46 0.39
CA ALA A 213 -10.21 23.33 1.54
C ALA A 213 -9.03 24.29 1.31
N GLY A 214 -7.98 23.82 0.63
CA GLY A 214 -6.76 24.58 0.29
C GLY A 214 -7.01 25.71 -0.68
N GLN A 215 -7.96 25.56 -1.62
CA GLN A 215 -8.40 26.68 -2.48
C GLN A 215 -8.97 27.86 -1.70
N ARG A 216 -9.39 27.62 -0.44
CA ARG A 216 -9.91 28.67 0.46
C ARG A 216 -8.89 29.19 1.47
N ALA A 217 -7.82 28.44 1.76
CA ALA A 217 -6.93 28.68 2.90
C ALA A 217 -5.44 28.85 2.54
N GLY A 218 -5.05 28.93 1.28
CA GLY A 218 -3.67 29.18 0.80
C GLY A 218 -2.57 28.77 1.79
N GLU A 219 -1.77 27.75 1.41
CA GLU A 219 -0.47 27.44 2.00
C GLU A 219 -0.45 26.88 3.44
N SER A 220 -0.75 25.58 3.59
CA SER A 220 -0.46 24.89 4.84
C SER A 220 0.58 23.81 4.62
N ALA A 221 1.76 23.92 5.24
CA ALA A 221 2.78 22.89 5.31
C ALA A 221 2.24 21.54 5.84
N ALA A 222 1.15 21.59 6.58
CA ALA A 222 0.40 20.45 7.07
C ALA A 222 -0.30 19.66 5.95
N ALA A 223 -0.94 20.36 5.01
CA ALA A 223 -1.58 19.74 3.85
C ALA A 223 -0.53 19.05 2.98
N GLU A 224 0.62 19.70 2.77
CA GLU A 224 1.75 19.16 2.03
C GLU A 224 2.29 17.86 2.67
N ALA A 225 2.48 17.84 4.00
CA ALA A 225 2.96 16.67 4.72
C ALA A 225 2.00 15.46 4.59
N VAL A 226 0.68 15.67 4.75
CA VAL A 226 -0.32 14.62 4.57
C VAL A 226 -0.38 14.18 3.11
N GLN A 227 -0.34 15.10 2.16
CA GLN A 227 -0.35 14.81 0.72
C GLN A 227 0.86 13.96 0.30
N LEU A 228 2.03 14.25 0.84
CA LEU A 228 3.27 13.52 0.59
C LEU A 228 3.17 12.05 1.06
N GLN A 229 2.61 11.83 2.25
CA GLN A 229 2.35 10.48 2.78
C GLN A 229 1.30 9.73 1.94
N LEU A 230 0.24 10.41 1.53
CA LEU A 230 -0.78 9.82 0.66
C LEU A 230 -0.22 9.43 -0.71
N GLN A 231 0.69 10.22 -1.26
CA GLN A 231 1.38 9.88 -2.51
C GLN A 231 2.28 8.66 -2.33
N ALA A 232 3.06 8.61 -1.26
CA ALA A 232 3.92 7.47 -0.93
C ALA A 232 3.12 6.17 -0.72
N ALA A 233 1.92 6.26 -0.13
CA ALA A 233 1.03 5.12 0.05
C ALA A 233 0.39 4.60 -1.26
N ARG A 234 0.33 5.42 -2.30
CA ARG A 234 -0.30 5.08 -3.59
C ARG A 234 0.59 4.25 -4.51
N SER A 235 1.91 4.43 -4.47
CA SER A 235 2.82 3.92 -5.49
C SER A 235 2.81 2.39 -5.61
N ARG A 236 2.68 1.66 -4.51
CA ARG A 236 2.80 0.21 -4.47
C ARG A 236 1.72 -0.58 -5.23
N ARG A 237 0.48 -0.08 -5.26
CA ARG A 237 -0.65 -0.84 -5.83
C ARG A 237 -0.80 -0.73 -7.33
N SER A 238 -0.39 0.39 -7.88
CA SER A 238 -0.59 0.71 -9.29
C SER A 238 0.09 -0.32 -10.21
N TYR A 239 1.27 -0.84 -9.82
CA TYR A 239 2.02 -1.82 -10.60
C TYR A 239 1.40 -3.22 -10.54
N HIS A 240 1.12 -3.74 -9.35
CA HIS A 240 0.45 -5.03 -9.16
C HIS A 240 -0.94 -5.07 -9.80
N ASP A 241 -1.73 -4.01 -9.59
CA ASP A 241 -3.07 -3.89 -10.16
C ASP A 241 -3.03 -3.75 -11.68
N PHE A 242 -2.00 -3.08 -12.21
CA PHE A 242 -1.76 -3.01 -13.64
C PHE A 242 -1.49 -4.40 -14.21
N LEU A 243 -0.56 -5.15 -13.63
CA LEU A 243 -0.25 -6.51 -14.09
C LEU A 243 -1.47 -7.45 -14.02
N ARG A 244 -2.29 -7.35 -12.98
CA ARG A 244 -3.52 -8.15 -12.84
C ARG A 244 -4.57 -7.86 -13.92
N ARG A 245 -4.60 -6.67 -14.51
CA ARG A 245 -5.55 -6.33 -15.59
C ARG A 245 -5.30 -7.10 -16.87
N PHE A 246 -4.09 -7.58 -17.09
CA PHE A 246 -3.74 -8.34 -18.30
C PHE A 246 -4.10 -9.82 -18.23
N ALA A 247 -4.54 -10.31 -17.09
CA ALA A 247 -5.03 -11.67 -16.96
C ALA A 247 -6.43 -11.78 -17.60
N VAL A 248 -6.52 -12.50 -18.72
CA VAL A 248 -7.77 -12.77 -19.43
C VAL A 248 -8.27 -14.17 -19.05
N TRP A 249 -9.59 -14.31 -18.90
CA TRP A 249 -10.22 -15.62 -18.69
C TRP A 249 -10.09 -16.47 -19.94
N HIS A 250 -9.56 -17.67 -19.80
CA HIS A 250 -9.51 -18.69 -20.85
C HIS A 250 -10.11 -19.99 -20.33
N GLU A 251 -10.85 -20.67 -21.19
CA GLU A 251 -11.26 -22.04 -20.94
C GLU A 251 -10.11 -22.99 -21.27
N GLU A 252 -9.69 -23.77 -20.29
CA GLU A 252 -8.76 -24.88 -20.51
C GLU A 252 -9.49 -26.19 -20.49
N PRO A 253 -9.21 -27.11 -21.42
CA PRO A 253 -9.65 -28.50 -21.30
C PRO A 253 -9.06 -29.09 -20.01
N HIS A 254 -9.90 -29.32 -19.03
CA HIS A 254 -9.54 -29.96 -17.77
C HIS A 254 -10.65 -30.90 -17.38
N LEU A 255 -10.33 -32.18 -17.28
CA LEU A 255 -11.29 -33.18 -16.84
C LEU A 255 -11.23 -33.22 -15.31
N ASP A 256 -12.25 -32.70 -14.68
CA ASP A 256 -12.38 -32.75 -13.21
C ASP A 256 -13.36 -33.89 -12.87
N PRO A 257 -12.85 -35.02 -12.31
CA PRO A 257 -13.70 -36.15 -11.98
C PRO A 257 -14.58 -35.90 -10.73
N ASP A 258 -14.29 -34.88 -9.96
CA ASP A 258 -14.99 -34.56 -8.71
C ASP A 258 -16.10 -33.50 -8.92
N GLU A 259 -16.06 -32.79 -10.07
CA GLU A 259 -17.10 -31.81 -10.46
C GLU A 259 -17.80 -32.27 -11.74
N PHE A 260 -19.12 -32.00 -11.83
CA PHE A 260 -19.92 -32.34 -13.00
C PHE A 260 -20.58 -31.11 -13.63
N ASP A 261 -20.84 -31.19 -14.95
CA ASP A 261 -21.51 -30.12 -15.68
C ASP A 261 -22.97 -29.97 -15.24
N LEU A 262 -23.27 -28.86 -14.56
CA LEU A 262 -24.60 -28.52 -14.08
C LEU A 262 -25.62 -28.32 -15.23
N GLY A 263 -25.15 -27.94 -16.41
CA GLY A 263 -25.96 -27.76 -17.61
C GLY A 263 -26.50 -29.11 -18.12
N PHE A 264 -25.62 -30.10 -18.25
CA PHE A 264 -25.97 -31.49 -18.61
C PHE A 264 -26.84 -32.14 -17.52
N TYR A 265 -26.50 -31.94 -16.28
CA TYR A 265 -27.30 -32.43 -15.15
C TYR A 265 -28.72 -31.90 -15.18
N THR A 266 -28.89 -30.59 -15.32
CA THR A 266 -30.25 -29.98 -15.38
C THR A 266 -31.00 -30.29 -16.65
N TYR A 267 -30.32 -30.45 -17.78
CA TYR A 267 -30.91 -30.91 -19.03
C TYR A 267 -31.47 -32.32 -18.90
N GLY A 268 -30.71 -33.24 -18.29
CA GLY A 268 -31.14 -34.61 -18.01
C GLY A 268 -32.41 -34.66 -17.15
N LEU A 269 -32.46 -33.91 -16.07
CA LEU A 269 -33.63 -33.80 -15.21
C LEU A 269 -34.83 -33.21 -15.93
N ARG A 270 -34.69 -32.22 -16.78
CA ARG A 270 -35.77 -31.61 -17.56
C ARG A 270 -36.32 -32.53 -18.64
N THR A 271 -35.46 -33.29 -19.30
CA THR A 271 -35.81 -34.10 -20.47
C THR A 271 -36.30 -35.47 -20.08
N TYR A 272 -35.71 -36.07 -19.06
CA TYR A 272 -35.96 -37.47 -18.66
C TYR A 272 -36.57 -37.61 -17.26
N GLY A 273 -36.94 -36.50 -16.61
CA GLY A 273 -37.62 -36.48 -15.31
C GLY A 273 -36.68 -36.72 -14.13
N ASN A 274 -36.36 -37.97 -13.84
CA ASN A 274 -35.50 -38.36 -12.69
C ASN A 274 -34.16 -39.01 -13.12
N LEU A 275 -33.72 -38.81 -14.35
CA LEU A 275 -32.43 -39.30 -14.82
C LEU A 275 -31.47 -38.12 -15.02
N PRO A 276 -30.68 -37.72 -14.03
CA PRO A 276 -29.65 -36.72 -14.23
C PRO A 276 -28.55 -37.30 -15.14
N LEU A 277 -28.10 -36.53 -16.13
CA LEU A 277 -26.92 -36.87 -16.92
C LEU A 277 -25.72 -36.33 -16.17
N ILE A 278 -24.82 -37.21 -15.75
CA ILE A 278 -23.62 -36.87 -15.02
C ILE A 278 -22.44 -36.95 -16.01
N GLU A 279 -21.88 -35.81 -16.35
CA GLU A 279 -20.70 -35.69 -17.18
C GLU A 279 -19.64 -34.87 -16.41
N PRO A 280 -18.37 -35.31 -16.33
CA PRO A 280 -17.33 -34.53 -15.68
C PRO A 280 -17.20 -33.15 -16.32
N LEU A 281 -16.79 -32.15 -15.53
CA LEU A 281 -16.52 -30.83 -16.07
C LEU A 281 -15.29 -30.91 -16.98
N GLU A 282 -15.48 -30.67 -18.26
CA GLU A 282 -14.42 -30.80 -19.30
C GLU A 282 -13.61 -29.52 -19.50
N SER A 283 -14.03 -28.41 -18.93
CA SER A 283 -13.33 -27.13 -19.04
C SER A 283 -13.29 -26.39 -17.73
N ARG A 284 -12.17 -25.77 -17.45
CA ARG A 284 -11.97 -24.85 -16.33
C ARG A 284 -11.66 -23.47 -16.86
N GLU A 285 -12.41 -22.46 -16.37
CA GLU A 285 -12.03 -21.07 -16.63
C GLU A 285 -10.77 -20.70 -15.82
N VAL A 286 -9.68 -20.40 -16.53
CA VAL A 286 -8.41 -19.95 -15.95
C VAL A 286 -8.04 -18.59 -16.51
N LYS A 287 -7.62 -17.69 -15.68
CA LYS A 287 -7.04 -16.41 -16.15
C LYS A 287 -5.62 -16.67 -16.66
N LYS A 288 -5.33 -16.34 -17.92
CA LYS A 288 -4.00 -16.47 -18.51
C LYS A 288 -3.58 -15.19 -19.21
N ILE A 289 -2.28 -14.92 -19.18
CA ILE A 289 -1.64 -13.94 -20.08
C ILE A 289 -0.83 -14.73 -21.10
N ARG A 290 -1.07 -14.50 -22.40
CA ARG A 290 -0.34 -15.19 -23.45
C ARG A 290 0.92 -14.46 -23.87
N ASP A 291 0.81 -13.20 -24.25
CA ASP A 291 1.92 -12.40 -24.74
C ASP A 291 2.05 -11.12 -23.91
N PHE A 292 3.18 -10.93 -23.26
CA PHE A 292 3.50 -9.78 -22.44
C PHE A 292 4.79 -9.13 -22.93
N VAL A 293 4.84 -7.82 -23.02
CA VAL A 293 6.02 -7.10 -23.51
C VAL A 293 6.59 -6.21 -22.42
N ILE A 294 7.86 -6.35 -22.16
CA ILE A 294 8.65 -5.51 -21.27
C ILE A 294 9.68 -4.77 -22.12
N VAL A 295 9.61 -3.46 -22.14
CA VAL A 295 10.61 -2.62 -22.79
C VAL A 295 11.48 -1.94 -21.74
N LEU A 296 12.77 -2.06 -21.87
CA LEU A 296 13.77 -1.49 -20.99
C LEU A 296 14.47 -0.35 -21.72
N ASP A 297 14.35 0.85 -21.18
CA ASP A 297 15.13 1.99 -21.64
C ASP A 297 16.59 1.78 -21.27
N THR A 298 17.44 1.81 -22.28
CA THR A 298 18.88 1.63 -22.16
C THR A 298 19.66 2.92 -22.42
N SER A 299 18.99 4.06 -22.26
CA SER A 299 19.63 5.37 -22.33
C SER A 299 20.71 5.55 -21.24
N GLU A 300 21.63 6.49 -21.47
CA GLU A 300 22.82 6.73 -20.61
C GLU A 300 22.45 7.02 -19.14
N SER A 301 21.23 7.51 -18.87
CA SER A 301 20.74 7.83 -17.52
C SER A 301 20.21 6.60 -16.75
N THR A 302 20.06 5.44 -17.40
CA THR A 302 19.45 4.24 -16.78
C THR A 302 20.53 3.28 -16.27
N SER A 303 20.52 2.99 -14.96
CA SER A 303 21.47 2.08 -14.32
C SER A 303 21.09 0.62 -14.53
N GLY A 304 22.07 -0.22 -14.97
CA GLY A 304 21.84 -1.66 -15.16
C GLY A 304 21.40 -2.42 -13.91
N GLU A 305 21.86 -2.00 -12.72
CA GLU A 305 21.42 -2.62 -11.45
C GLU A 305 19.95 -2.32 -11.13
N MET A 306 19.48 -1.13 -11.51
CA MET A 306 18.07 -0.77 -11.36
C MET A 306 17.17 -1.58 -12.28
N VAL A 307 17.60 -1.82 -13.52
CA VAL A 307 16.88 -2.66 -14.47
C VAL A 307 16.82 -4.10 -13.99
N LYS A 308 17.91 -4.64 -13.45
CA LYS A 308 17.92 -5.98 -12.83
C LYS A 308 16.94 -6.08 -11.68
N ALA A 309 16.92 -5.09 -10.79
CA ALA A 309 16.00 -5.04 -9.66
C ALA A 309 14.53 -4.99 -10.14
N PHE A 310 14.23 -4.18 -11.15
CA PHE A 310 12.91 -4.12 -11.79
C PHE A 310 12.48 -5.46 -12.39
N LEU A 311 13.37 -6.13 -13.13
CA LEU A 311 13.06 -7.43 -13.71
C LEU A 311 12.80 -8.50 -12.64
N ARG A 312 13.56 -8.49 -11.55
CA ARG A 312 13.36 -9.41 -10.41
C ARG A 312 12.01 -9.17 -9.73
N GLU A 313 11.65 -7.91 -9.51
CA GLU A 313 10.35 -7.58 -8.92
C GLU A 313 9.20 -7.95 -9.85
N THR A 314 9.32 -7.64 -11.14
CA THR A 314 8.36 -8.09 -12.16
C THR A 314 8.17 -9.60 -12.09
N PHE A 315 9.27 -10.37 -12.02
CA PHE A 315 9.22 -11.82 -11.86
C PHE A 315 8.50 -12.24 -10.57
N THR A 316 8.81 -11.61 -9.44
CA THR A 316 8.19 -11.91 -8.14
C THR A 316 6.67 -11.70 -8.18
N VAL A 317 6.23 -10.58 -8.78
CA VAL A 317 4.81 -10.29 -8.98
C VAL A 317 4.14 -11.31 -9.89
N LEU A 318 4.78 -11.64 -11.00
CA LEU A 318 4.25 -12.60 -11.98
C LEU A 318 4.22 -14.04 -11.42
N LYS A 319 5.10 -14.39 -10.47
CA LYS A 319 5.18 -15.70 -9.84
C LYS A 319 4.29 -15.82 -8.59
N SER A 320 3.75 -14.74 -8.05
CA SER A 320 2.89 -14.80 -6.86
C SER A 320 1.72 -15.78 -7.06
N ARG A 321 1.26 -16.46 -5.99
CA ARG A 321 0.26 -17.55 -6.05
C ARG A 321 -1.04 -17.20 -6.74
N ASP A 322 -1.37 -15.93 -6.82
CA ASP A 322 -2.54 -15.40 -7.54
C ASP A 322 -2.23 -15.03 -8.99
N SER A 323 -0.98 -15.21 -9.45
CA SER A 323 -0.62 -14.89 -10.81
C SER A 323 -0.89 -16.10 -11.71
N PHE A 324 -1.71 -15.87 -12.68
CA PHE A 324 -2.28 -16.77 -13.65
C PHE A 324 -1.31 -17.13 -14.80
N PHE A 325 0.00 -17.12 -14.53
CA PHE A 325 1.07 -17.15 -15.52
C PHE A 325 1.77 -18.52 -15.64
N THR A 326 1.04 -19.58 -15.75
CA THR A 326 1.66 -20.91 -15.93
C THR A 326 2.25 -21.12 -17.32
N GLN A 327 1.77 -20.39 -18.34
CA GLN A 327 2.29 -20.43 -19.71
C GLN A 327 2.16 -19.05 -20.36
N CYS A 328 3.11 -18.15 -20.10
CA CYS A 328 3.18 -16.87 -20.77
C CYS A 328 4.44 -16.77 -21.64
N ARG A 329 4.35 -16.10 -22.80
CA ARG A 329 5.52 -15.66 -23.55
C ARG A 329 5.81 -14.20 -23.19
N ILE A 330 7.01 -13.94 -22.74
CA ILE A 330 7.44 -12.59 -22.41
C ILE A 330 8.47 -12.15 -23.44
N LEU A 331 8.21 -11.05 -24.13
CA LEU A 331 9.20 -10.38 -24.95
C LEU A 331 9.86 -9.29 -24.12
N VAL A 332 11.15 -9.42 -23.87
CA VAL A 332 11.96 -8.37 -23.27
C VAL A 332 12.72 -7.65 -24.38
N MET A 333 12.50 -6.36 -24.54
CA MET A 333 13.19 -5.48 -25.48
C MET A 333 14.10 -4.52 -24.75
N GLN A 334 15.30 -4.33 -25.24
CA GLN A 334 16.17 -3.22 -24.87
C GLN A 334 16.13 -2.15 -25.96
N ALA A 335 15.79 -0.93 -25.61
CA ALA A 335 15.64 0.16 -26.57
C ALA A 335 16.15 1.49 -26.01
N ASP A 336 16.82 2.25 -26.87
CA ASP A 336 17.18 3.66 -26.66
C ASP A 336 16.50 4.51 -27.76
N ASN A 337 17.24 5.03 -28.72
CA ASN A 337 16.70 5.63 -29.94
C ASN A 337 16.41 4.58 -31.05
N ALA A 338 16.70 3.30 -30.79
CA ALA A 338 16.40 2.16 -31.63
C ALA A 338 16.23 0.91 -30.74
N VAL A 339 15.61 -0.14 -31.27
CA VAL A 339 15.60 -1.45 -30.61
C VAL A 339 16.99 -2.06 -30.72
N ARG A 340 17.61 -2.39 -29.60
CA ARG A 340 18.98 -2.91 -29.52
C ARG A 340 19.05 -4.42 -29.34
N ASP A 341 18.11 -4.96 -28.57
CA ASP A 341 18.06 -6.37 -28.25
C ASP A 341 16.61 -6.84 -28.06
N GLU A 342 16.32 -8.08 -28.42
CA GLU A 342 15.01 -8.71 -28.27
C GLU A 342 15.20 -10.14 -27.76
N VAL A 343 14.67 -10.44 -26.58
CA VAL A 343 14.75 -11.77 -25.97
C VAL A 343 13.36 -12.31 -25.70
N TRP A 344 13.08 -13.49 -26.19
CA TRP A 344 11.84 -14.21 -25.92
C TRP A 344 12.02 -15.19 -24.77
N LEU A 345 11.19 -15.05 -23.76
CA LEU A 345 11.16 -15.90 -22.59
C LEU A 345 9.84 -16.69 -22.61
N THR A 346 9.95 -17.99 -22.50
CA THR A 346 8.81 -18.91 -22.62
C THR A 346 8.22 -19.30 -21.26
N ASP A 347 8.94 -19.00 -20.18
CA ASP A 347 8.53 -19.28 -18.82
C ASP A 347 9.09 -18.23 -17.86
N LEU A 348 8.53 -18.19 -16.65
CA LEU A 348 8.93 -17.26 -15.61
C LEU A 348 10.33 -17.51 -15.06
N ASP A 349 10.76 -18.77 -15.02
CA ASP A 349 12.10 -19.10 -14.55
C ASP A 349 13.18 -18.64 -15.55
N ALA A 350 12.84 -18.57 -16.86
CA ALA A 350 13.69 -17.93 -17.87
C ALA A 350 13.82 -16.43 -17.63
N LEU A 351 12.77 -15.74 -17.19
CA LEU A 351 12.83 -14.32 -16.82
C LEU A 351 13.76 -14.08 -15.62
N SER A 352 13.69 -14.92 -14.59
CA SER A 352 14.60 -14.84 -13.45
C SER A 352 16.05 -15.01 -13.86
N ARG A 353 16.35 -16.04 -14.67
CA ARG A 353 17.70 -16.29 -15.18
C ARG A 353 18.20 -15.14 -16.07
N TYR A 354 17.32 -14.57 -16.89
CA TYR A 354 17.64 -13.40 -17.71
C TYR A 354 17.99 -12.18 -16.82
N ALA A 355 17.21 -11.93 -15.78
CA ALA A 355 17.47 -10.84 -14.83
C ALA A 355 18.83 -10.97 -14.11
N ASP A 356 19.23 -12.21 -13.77
CA ASP A 356 20.51 -12.46 -13.11
C ASP A 356 21.72 -12.25 -14.03
N HIS A 357 21.56 -12.54 -15.32
CA HIS A 357 22.61 -12.42 -16.34
C HIS A 357 22.43 -11.20 -17.24
N PHE A 358 21.54 -10.28 -16.87
CA PHE A 358 21.23 -9.10 -17.66
C PHE A 358 22.45 -8.24 -17.95
N VAL A 359 22.65 -7.93 -19.22
CA VAL A 359 23.66 -7.00 -19.72
C VAL A 359 22.96 -5.87 -20.45
N LEU A 360 23.20 -4.65 -20.05
CA LEU A 360 22.65 -3.46 -20.67
C LEU A 360 23.31 -3.24 -22.04
N VAL A 361 22.49 -3.18 -23.08
CA VAL A 361 22.95 -2.93 -24.47
C VAL A 361 22.30 -1.64 -24.95
N GLY A 362 23.07 -0.58 -25.13
CA GLY A 362 22.58 0.74 -25.54
C GLY A 362 23.50 1.85 -25.11
N GLY A 363 22.96 2.99 -24.73
CA GLY A 363 23.71 4.19 -24.32
C GLY A 363 23.50 5.38 -25.25
N GLY A 364 22.43 5.34 -26.08
CA GLY A 364 21.99 6.45 -26.92
C GLY A 364 21.00 7.40 -26.22
N GLY A 365 20.45 8.32 -27.00
CA GLY A 365 19.34 9.17 -26.55
C GLY A 365 18.03 8.37 -26.45
N THR A 366 17.02 8.91 -25.82
CA THR A 366 15.72 8.23 -25.57
C THR A 366 14.67 8.63 -26.62
N ASP A 367 14.23 7.66 -27.41
CA ASP A 367 13.06 7.76 -28.28
C ASP A 367 12.21 6.51 -28.12
N PHE A 368 11.00 6.64 -27.63
CA PHE A 368 10.12 5.50 -27.38
C PHE A 368 9.46 4.95 -28.65
N ARG A 369 9.36 5.75 -29.71
CA ARG A 369 8.63 5.40 -30.96
C ARG A 369 9.15 4.15 -31.67
N PRO A 370 10.47 3.87 -31.75
CA PRO A 370 10.98 2.65 -32.39
C PRO A 370 10.51 1.36 -31.73
N ALA A 371 10.47 1.32 -30.40
CA ALA A 371 9.98 0.15 -29.66
C ALA A 371 8.50 -0.12 -29.96
N PHE A 372 7.66 0.92 -29.96
CA PHE A 372 6.24 0.78 -30.31
C PHE A 372 6.04 0.36 -31.76
N ALA A 373 6.81 0.91 -32.70
CA ALA A 373 6.75 0.50 -34.11
C ALA A 373 7.12 -0.98 -34.29
N ARG A 374 8.11 -1.46 -33.52
CA ARG A 374 8.51 -2.87 -33.56
C ARG A 374 7.46 -3.80 -32.97
N ILE A 375 6.83 -3.43 -31.85
CA ILE A 375 5.72 -4.19 -31.27
C ILE A 375 4.58 -4.31 -32.28
N GLU A 376 4.24 -3.24 -32.96
CA GLU A 376 3.18 -3.22 -33.96
C GLU A 376 3.53 -4.08 -35.19
N GLU A 377 4.79 -4.10 -35.64
CA GLU A 377 5.27 -5.00 -36.66
C GLU A 377 5.14 -6.47 -36.27
N LEU A 378 5.53 -6.82 -35.02
CA LEU A 378 5.41 -8.19 -34.50
C LEU A 378 3.94 -8.62 -34.36
N ARG A 379 3.03 -7.70 -34.06
CA ARG A 379 1.58 -7.95 -34.07
C ARG A 379 1.08 -8.22 -35.49
N ARG A 380 1.44 -7.39 -36.45
CA ARG A 380 1.03 -7.57 -37.87
C ARG A 380 1.55 -8.85 -38.47
N SER A 381 2.76 -9.28 -38.13
CA SER A 381 3.33 -10.54 -38.55
C SER A 381 2.70 -11.78 -37.89
N GLY A 382 1.86 -11.58 -36.87
CA GLY A 382 1.26 -12.65 -36.07
C GLY A 382 2.22 -13.34 -35.11
N THR A 383 3.42 -12.79 -34.92
CA THR A 383 4.40 -13.29 -33.96
C THR A 383 3.93 -13.00 -32.53
N LEU A 384 3.39 -11.80 -32.28
CA LEU A 384 2.63 -11.41 -31.08
C LEU A 384 1.13 -11.51 -31.42
N ARG A 385 0.42 -12.45 -30.81
CA ARG A 385 -0.99 -12.72 -31.15
C ARG A 385 -1.98 -11.94 -30.30
N GLU A 386 -1.70 -11.84 -29.00
CA GLU A 386 -2.62 -11.27 -28.02
C GLU A 386 -1.86 -10.38 -27.04
N VAL A 387 -1.24 -9.31 -27.54
CA VAL A 387 -0.60 -8.31 -26.65
C VAL A 387 -1.69 -7.56 -25.90
N GLN A 388 -1.83 -7.86 -24.63
CA GLN A 388 -2.77 -7.15 -23.75
C GLN A 388 -2.13 -5.89 -23.18
N GLY A 389 -0.80 -5.91 -22.94
CA GLY A 389 -0.11 -4.80 -22.34
C GLY A 389 1.39 -4.76 -22.54
N VAL A 390 1.90 -3.55 -22.40
CA VAL A 390 3.32 -3.22 -22.51
C VAL A 390 3.75 -2.47 -21.26
N LEU A 391 4.80 -2.96 -20.60
CA LEU A 391 5.52 -2.23 -19.57
C LEU A 391 6.74 -1.57 -20.20
N TYR A 392 6.86 -0.27 -20.04
CA TYR A 392 8.01 0.50 -20.50
C TYR A 392 8.74 1.11 -19.30
N PHE A 393 9.91 0.57 -18.97
CA PHE A 393 10.76 1.07 -17.90
C PHE A 393 11.68 2.17 -18.44
N THR A 394 11.61 3.38 -17.87
CA THR A 394 12.36 4.56 -18.34
C THR A 394 12.53 5.61 -17.23
N ASP A 395 13.45 6.54 -17.43
CA ASP A 395 13.57 7.76 -16.63
C ASP A 395 12.63 8.90 -17.08
N GLY A 396 11.93 8.71 -18.21
CA GLY A 396 10.88 9.62 -18.70
C GLY A 396 11.34 10.74 -19.61
N LYS A 397 12.62 10.81 -19.93
CA LYS A 397 13.16 11.85 -20.79
C LYS A 397 13.23 11.39 -22.25
N GLY A 398 12.10 11.31 -22.93
CA GLY A 398 12.07 10.81 -24.30
C GLY A 398 10.87 11.27 -25.12
N ILE A 399 10.85 10.88 -26.39
CA ILE A 399 9.79 11.25 -27.34
C ILE A 399 8.74 10.14 -27.38
N PHE A 400 7.52 10.47 -26.93
CA PHE A 400 6.40 9.55 -26.91
C PHE A 400 5.72 9.41 -28.29
N PRO A 401 5.07 8.24 -28.57
CA PRO A 401 4.18 8.10 -29.71
C PRO A 401 3.01 9.10 -29.65
N SER A 402 2.73 9.76 -30.75
CA SER A 402 1.62 10.72 -30.86
C SER A 402 0.24 10.07 -30.89
N ARG A 403 0.16 8.79 -31.26
CA ARG A 403 -1.09 8.03 -31.33
C ARG A 403 -1.13 6.98 -30.24
N ARG A 404 -2.32 6.77 -29.67
CA ARG A 404 -2.58 5.66 -28.75
C ARG A 404 -2.39 4.34 -29.48
N PRO A 405 -1.58 3.40 -28.96
CA PRO A 405 -1.52 2.04 -29.47
C PRO A 405 -2.82 1.27 -29.13
N ASP A 406 -3.07 0.16 -29.83
CA ASP A 406 -4.24 -0.70 -29.58
C ASP A 406 -4.09 -1.64 -28.37
N PHE A 407 -3.06 -1.46 -27.59
CA PHE A 407 -2.78 -2.20 -26.36
C PHE A 407 -2.54 -1.24 -25.20
N ASP A 408 -2.83 -1.69 -23.99
CA ASP A 408 -2.59 -0.87 -22.82
C ASP A 408 -1.09 -0.74 -22.54
N THR A 409 -0.65 0.46 -22.21
CA THR A 409 0.76 0.75 -21.96
C THR A 409 0.93 1.42 -20.61
N ALA A 410 1.87 0.92 -19.82
CA ALA A 410 2.31 1.59 -18.61
C ALA A 410 3.79 1.98 -18.72
N PHE A 411 4.06 3.26 -18.49
CA PHE A 411 5.42 3.75 -18.27
C PHE A 411 5.74 3.67 -16.79
N VAL A 412 6.84 2.99 -16.51
CA VAL A 412 7.33 2.73 -15.15
C VAL A 412 8.52 3.60 -14.90
N PHE A 413 8.41 4.49 -13.91
CA PHE A 413 9.45 5.44 -13.55
C PHE A 413 10.01 5.14 -12.18
N LEU A 414 11.28 5.50 -11.99
CA LEU A 414 11.89 5.62 -10.68
C LEU A 414 11.75 7.04 -10.16
N PRO A 415 11.58 7.24 -8.85
CA PRO A 415 11.55 8.58 -8.28
C PRO A 415 12.89 9.28 -8.55
N GLN A 416 12.83 10.39 -9.24
CA GLN A 416 13.96 11.31 -9.41
C GLN A 416 13.67 12.60 -8.63
N ALA A 417 14.73 13.22 -8.11
CA ALA A 417 14.61 14.57 -7.55
C ALA A 417 14.33 15.55 -8.70
N GLY A 418 13.11 16.08 -8.78
CA GLY A 418 12.72 17.03 -9.82
C GLY A 418 11.24 16.91 -10.20
N ALA A 419 10.85 17.54 -11.31
CA ALA A 419 9.51 17.48 -11.83
C ALA A 419 9.14 16.05 -12.27
N GLU A 420 7.93 15.63 -11.93
CA GLU A 420 7.40 14.34 -12.35
C GLU A 420 7.32 14.24 -13.88
N PRO A 421 7.79 13.12 -14.48
CA PRO A 421 7.74 12.96 -15.93
C PRO A 421 6.28 12.96 -16.42
N GLU A 422 5.99 13.76 -17.43
CA GLU A 422 4.69 13.80 -18.09
C GLU A 422 4.56 12.62 -19.05
N VAL A 423 3.45 11.89 -18.99
CA VAL A 423 3.11 10.82 -19.93
C VAL A 423 1.89 11.21 -20.77
N PRO A 424 1.76 10.68 -21.98
CA PRO A 424 0.56 10.90 -22.78
C PRO A 424 -0.71 10.44 -22.06
N PRO A 425 -1.86 11.10 -22.27
CA PRO A 425 -3.11 10.79 -21.58
C PRO A 425 -3.62 9.36 -21.79
N TRP A 426 -3.14 8.67 -22.80
CA TRP A 426 -3.50 7.28 -23.13
C TRP A 426 -2.66 6.24 -22.37
N ALA A 427 -1.55 6.64 -21.75
CA ALA A 427 -0.65 5.75 -21.04
C ALA A 427 -0.86 5.81 -19.52
N LEU A 428 -0.68 4.69 -18.86
CA LEU A 428 -0.64 4.66 -17.40
C LEU A 428 0.75 5.05 -16.92
N ARG A 429 0.79 5.88 -15.89
CA ARG A 429 2.02 6.25 -15.22
C ARG A 429 2.15 5.45 -13.93
N LEU A 430 3.23 4.72 -13.80
CA LEU A 430 3.60 3.97 -12.60
C LEU A 430 4.90 4.53 -12.07
N VAL A 431 4.93 4.92 -10.81
CA VAL A 431 6.16 5.35 -10.14
C VAL A 431 6.51 4.28 -9.12
N LEU A 432 7.63 3.62 -9.32
CA LEU A 432 8.12 2.56 -8.44
C LEU A 432 9.18 3.11 -7.49
N GLN A 433 8.95 2.99 -6.21
CA GLN A 433 9.92 3.40 -5.21
C GLN A 433 11.09 2.40 -5.20
N PRO A 434 12.35 2.85 -4.98
CA PRO A 434 13.49 1.94 -4.87
C PRO A 434 13.30 0.84 -3.83
N ASP A 435 12.44 1.08 -2.84
CA ASP A 435 12.05 0.14 -1.78
C ASP A 435 11.27 -1.07 -2.28
N GLU A 436 10.67 -0.96 -3.46
CA GLU A 436 9.86 -2.02 -4.06
C GLU A 436 10.72 -3.07 -4.77
N PHE A 437 11.96 -2.74 -5.11
CA PHE A 437 12.88 -3.62 -5.86
C PHE A 437 13.99 -4.24 -5.03
N THR A 438 14.39 -3.57 -3.96
CA THR A 438 15.43 -4.10 -3.09
C THR A 438 14.77 -4.79 -1.93
N PRO A 439 15.10 -6.06 -1.63
CA PRO A 439 14.62 -6.66 -0.39
C PRO A 439 14.96 -5.72 0.76
N PRO A 440 14.02 -5.50 1.68
CA PRO A 440 14.27 -4.60 2.80
C PRO A 440 15.53 -5.06 3.53
N PRO A 441 16.45 -4.15 3.89
CA PRO A 441 17.63 -4.52 4.63
C PRO A 441 17.19 -5.16 5.96
N ALA A 442 17.92 -6.18 6.39
CA ALA A 442 17.67 -6.78 7.70
C ALA A 442 18.03 -5.76 8.78
N PRO A 443 17.16 -5.50 9.75
CA PRO A 443 17.49 -4.65 10.87
C PRO A 443 18.54 -5.33 11.76
N PRO A 444 19.27 -4.57 12.59
CA PRO A 444 20.09 -5.16 13.63
C PRO A 444 19.21 -5.99 14.57
N PRO A 445 19.73 -7.05 15.21
CA PRO A 445 18.97 -7.86 16.16
C PRO A 445 18.56 -6.99 17.36
N ILE A 446 17.26 -6.67 17.43
CA ILE A 446 16.68 -5.83 18.47
C ILE A 446 15.56 -6.61 19.13
N ASN A 447 15.56 -6.66 20.45
CA ASN A 447 14.36 -6.89 21.23
C ASN A 447 13.94 -5.54 21.78
N PHE A 448 12.88 -4.97 21.25
CA PHE A 448 12.19 -3.91 21.94
C PHE A 448 11.57 -4.55 23.18
N THR A 449 12.23 -4.39 24.32
CA THR A 449 11.71 -4.87 25.62
C THR A 449 10.32 -4.26 25.81
N GLU A 450 9.36 -5.13 26.13
CA GLU A 450 7.97 -4.82 26.33
C GLU A 450 7.79 -3.48 27.08
N HIS A 451 7.21 -2.52 26.38
CA HIS A 451 6.41 -1.40 26.87
C HIS A 451 6.83 -0.75 28.21
N GLU A 452 8.04 -0.26 28.31
CA GLU A 452 8.18 0.98 29.06
C GLU A 452 7.44 2.05 28.24
N THR A 453 6.17 2.25 28.57
CA THR A 453 5.35 3.36 28.06
C THR A 453 6.23 4.60 28.08
N ALA A 454 6.32 5.26 26.93
CA ALA A 454 6.93 6.58 26.89
C ALA A 454 6.38 7.36 28.06
N ASP A 455 7.20 7.70 29.04
CA ASP A 455 6.83 8.64 30.06
C ASP A 455 6.36 9.87 29.31
N LEU A 456 5.04 10.10 29.36
CA LEU A 456 4.46 11.28 28.73
C LEU A 456 5.24 12.44 29.32
N PRO A 457 5.90 13.28 28.51
CA PRO A 457 6.80 14.29 29.04
C PRO A 457 6.09 15.06 30.13
N GLU A 458 6.65 15.04 31.33
CA GLU A 458 6.24 15.94 32.39
C GLU A 458 6.30 17.36 31.85
N LEU A 459 5.18 18.07 31.91
CA LEU A 459 5.04 19.44 31.43
C LEU A 459 5.87 20.39 32.29
#